data_535eab63c15c22d181d8a7d11db42901
#
_entry.id   535eab63c15c22d181d8a7d11db42901
#
_cell.length_a   1.000
_cell.length_b   1.000
_cell.length_c   1.000
_cell.angle_alpha   90.00
_cell.angle_beta   90.00
_cell.angle_gamma   90.00
#
_symmetry.space_group_name_H-M   'P 1'
#
loop_
_entity.id
_entity.type
_entity.pdbx_description
1 polymer ?
#
loop_
_entity_poly.entity_id
_entity_poly.type
_entity_poly.pdbx_seq_one_letter_code
_entity_poly.pdbx_strand_id
1 'polypeptide(L)'
;MPKYIVEQLSAFRNVYVIEADTEEEAVKISEYADDNWQEWLGNLKIDINEYSDERIAYFKNKQYYWAGVTYKDKDGYIAYHHPNGEDVERKEILIK
;
A
#
# COMPACT_ATOMS: atom_id res chain seq x y z
N MET A 1 -3.26 8.16 -22.49
CA MET A 1 -4.13 8.07 -21.29
C MET A 1 -3.57 8.97 -20.19
N PRO A 2 -4.37 9.81 -19.58
CA PRO A 2 -3.90 10.58 -18.44
C PRO A 2 -3.52 9.69 -17.26
N LYS A 3 -2.58 10.16 -16.47
CA LYS A 3 -2.14 9.47 -15.25
C LYS A 3 -2.63 10.23 -14.03
N TYR A 4 -3.02 9.48 -13.02
CA TYR A 4 -3.47 10.03 -11.75
C TYR A 4 -2.65 9.44 -10.62
N ILE A 5 -2.48 10.22 -9.57
CA ILE A 5 -1.93 9.74 -8.31
C ILE A 5 -3.09 9.54 -7.36
N VAL A 6 -3.30 8.30 -6.92
CA VAL A 6 -4.34 7.94 -5.96
C VAL A 6 -3.66 7.61 -4.64
N GLU A 7 -3.95 8.40 -3.60
CA GLU A 7 -3.41 8.21 -2.26
C GLU A 7 -4.53 7.73 -1.35
N GLN A 8 -4.35 6.57 -0.75
CA GLN A 8 -5.32 5.97 0.15
C GLN A 8 -4.73 5.84 1.55
N LEU A 9 -5.40 6.45 2.52
CA LEU A 9 -5.08 6.26 3.92
C LEU A 9 -5.99 5.18 4.47
N SER A 10 -5.42 4.03 4.79
CA SER A 10 -6.16 2.86 5.26
C SER A 10 -5.93 2.62 6.74
N ALA A 11 -6.94 2.08 7.42
CA ALA A 11 -6.85 1.71 8.81
C ALA A 11 -6.79 0.20 8.96
N PHE A 12 -5.90 -0.25 9.85
CA PHE A 12 -5.74 -1.65 10.21
C PHE A 12 -5.83 -1.78 11.72
N ARG A 13 -6.44 -2.87 12.18
CA ARG A 13 -6.37 -3.29 13.58
C ARG A 13 -5.36 -4.41 13.68
N ASN A 14 -4.32 -4.22 14.49
CA ASN A 14 -3.35 -5.26 14.78
C ASN A 14 -3.63 -5.81 16.16
N VAL A 15 -3.78 -7.13 16.25
CA VAL A 15 -4.08 -7.81 17.51
C VAL A 15 -2.89 -8.69 17.87
N TYR A 16 -2.34 -8.47 19.06
CA TYR A 16 -1.21 -9.21 19.60
C TYR A 16 -1.66 -9.91 20.88
N VAL A 17 -1.16 -11.10 21.09
CA VAL A 17 -1.26 -11.77 22.38
C VAL A 17 0.12 -11.73 23.01
N ILE A 18 0.26 -10.98 24.10
CA ILE A 18 1.56 -10.72 24.73
C ILE A 18 1.50 -11.23 26.19
N GLU A 19 2.50 -12.02 26.56
CA GLU A 19 2.71 -12.41 27.93
C GLU A 19 3.77 -11.47 28.55
N ALA A 20 3.38 -10.76 29.60
CA ALA A 20 4.21 -9.78 30.27
C ALA A 20 3.78 -9.61 31.72
N ASP A 21 4.67 -9.08 32.57
CA ASP A 21 4.36 -8.85 33.99
C ASP A 21 3.43 -7.64 34.20
N THR A 22 3.46 -6.67 33.29
CA THR A 22 2.66 -5.45 33.37
C THR A 22 2.04 -5.10 32.02
N GLU A 23 0.98 -4.31 32.03
CA GLU A 23 0.35 -3.80 30.83
C GLU A 23 1.30 -2.92 30.00
N GLU A 24 2.11 -2.10 30.68
CA GLU A 24 3.08 -1.22 30.04
C GLU A 24 4.14 -2.01 29.29
N GLU A 25 4.64 -3.08 29.90
CA GLU A 25 5.59 -3.97 29.26
C GLU A 25 4.97 -4.67 28.05
N ALA A 26 3.70 -5.09 28.14
CA ALA A 26 2.99 -5.70 27.05
C ALA A 26 2.92 -4.77 25.83
N VAL A 27 2.62 -3.50 26.02
CA VAL A 27 2.58 -2.51 24.95
C VAL A 27 3.97 -2.34 24.31
N LYS A 28 5.01 -2.29 25.12
CA LYS A 28 6.38 -2.18 24.60
C LYS A 28 6.77 -3.38 23.75
N ILE A 29 6.46 -4.56 24.21
CA ILE A 29 6.76 -5.79 23.46
C ILE A 29 5.99 -5.81 22.14
N SER A 30 4.74 -5.36 22.11
CA SER A 30 3.94 -5.33 20.89
C SER A 30 4.53 -4.46 19.80
N GLU A 31 5.29 -3.42 20.15
CA GLU A 31 5.96 -2.54 19.18
C GLU A 31 7.03 -3.28 18.36
N TYR A 32 7.58 -4.38 18.90
CA TYR A 32 8.61 -5.18 18.24
C TYR A 32 8.11 -6.54 17.78
N ALA A 33 6.82 -6.85 18.01
CA ALA A 33 6.25 -8.14 17.64
C ALA A 33 5.92 -8.18 16.16
N ASP A 34 6.38 -9.23 15.48
CA ASP A 34 6.10 -9.45 14.07
C ASP A 34 4.86 -10.33 13.87
N ASP A 35 4.56 -11.21 14.83
CA ASP A 35 3.41 -12.09 14.78
C ASP A 35 2.17 -11.38 15.30
N ASN A 36 1.30 -11.02 14.39
CA ASN A 36 0.03 -10.40 14.75
C ASN A 36 -1.08 -10.88 13.82
N TRP A 37 -2.30 -10.77 14.33
CA TRP A 37 -3.48 -10.88 13.50
C TRP A 37 -3.85 -9.48 13.04
N GLN A 38 -4.04 -9.31 11.74
CA GLN A 38 -4.32 -7.99 11.17
C GLN A 38 -5.67 -7.98 10.48
N GLU A 39 -6.47 -6.98 10.80
CA GLU A 39 -7.78 -6.75 10.20
C GLU A 39 -7.79 -5.41 9.48
N TRP A 40 -8.15 -5.43 8.21
CA TRP A 40 -8.32 -4.20 7.45
C TRP A 40 -9.70 -3.60 7.77
N LEU A 41 -9.72 -2.35 8.21
CA LEU A 41 -10.95 -1.64 8.61
C LEU A 41 -11.48 -0.69 7.53
N GLY A 42 -10.80 -0.59 6.41
CA GLY A 42 -11.21 0.24 5.28
C GLY A 42 -10.32 1.45 5.05
N ASN A 43 -10.69 2.24 4.09
CA ASN A 43 -10.01 3.49 3.78
C ASN A 43 -10.61 4.64 4.59
N LEU A 44 -9.76 5.39 5.30
CA LEU A 44 -10.16 6.60 6.02
C LEU A 44 -10.31 7.78 5.08
N LYS A 45 -9.49 7.82 4.04
CA LYS A 45 -9.44 8.93 3.09
C LYS A 45 -8.86 8.46 1.76
N ILE A 46 -9.41 8.95 0.67
CA ILE A 46 -8.88 8.73 -0.67
C ILE A 46 -8.71 10.09 -1.33
N ASP A 47 -7.48 10.41 -1.73
CA ASP A 47 -7.16 11.61 -2.49
C ASP A 47 -6.77 11.22 -3.92
N ILE A 48 -7.32 11.92 -4.89
CA ILE A 48 -7.01 11.70 -6.31
C ILE A 48 -6.52 13.02 -6.89
N ASN A 49 -5.33 13.00 -7.47
CA ASN A 49 -4.72 14.15 -8.10
C ASN A 49 -4.15 13.78 -9.46
N GLU A 50 -3.96 14.77 -10.33
CA GLU A 50 -3.25 14.56 -11.56
C GLU A 50 -1.79 14.16 -11.26
N TYR A 51 -1.19 13.40 -12.18
CA TYR A 51 0.19 12.99 -12.02
C TYR A 51 1.11 14.21 -11.85
N SER A 52 2.04 14.11 -10.90
CA SER A 52 3.04 15.12 -10.61
C SER A 52 4.36 14.44 -10.29
N ASP A 53 5.43 14.82 -10.99
CA ASP A 53 6.77 14.32 -10.70
C ASP A 53 7.23 14.70 -9.29
N GLU A 54 6.83 15.88 -8.84
CA GLU A 54 7.15 16.37 -7.49
C GLU A 54 6.57 15.48 -6.41
N ARG A 55 5.30 15.08 -6.57
CA ARG A 55 4.64 14.21 -5.59
C ARG A 55 5.25 12.81 -5.58
N ILE A 56 5.57 12.28 -6.75
CA ILE A 56 6.25 10.98 -6.86
C ILE A 56 7.64 11.04 -6.22
N ALA A 57 8.40 12.13 -6.44
CA ALA A 57 9.70 12.33 -5.80
C ALA A 57 9.59 12.34 -4.27
N TYR A 58 8.53 12.93 -3.75
CA TYR A 58 8.26 12.93 -2.31
C TYR A 58 8.16 11.51 -1.76
N PHE A 59 7.40 10.63 -2.40
CA PHE A 59 7.26 9.23 -1.96
C PHE A 59 8.54 8.43 -2.11
N LYS A 60 9.28 8.64 -3.20
CA LYS A 60 10.58 7.98 -3.42
C LYS A 60 11.57 8.35 -2.32
N ASN A 61 11.61 9.61 -1.92
CA ASN A 61 12.47 10.07 -0.84
C ASN A 61 12.10 9.48 0.52
N LYS A 62 10.83 9.13 0.70
CA LYS A 62 10.36 8.45 1.90
C LYS A 62 10.59 6.93 1.86
N GLN A 63 11.02 6.40 0.72
CA GLN A 63 11.23 4.96 0.49
C GLN A 63 9.96 4.11 0.64
N TYR A 64 8.79 4.75 0.52
CA TYR A 64 7.50 4.07 0.62
C TYR A 64 6.88 3.75 -0.74
N TYR A 65 7.39 4.34 -1.79
CA TYR A 65 6.81 4.23 -3.10
C TYR A 65 7.60 3.27 -4.00
N TRP A 66 6.91 2.31 -4.55
CA TRP A 66 7.43 1.49 -5.63
C TRP A 66 7.01 2.14 -6.95
N ALA A 67 8.00 2.61 -7.72
CA ALA A 67 7.78 3.50 -8.85
C ALA A 67 7.30 2.77 -10.11
N GLY A 68 6.27 1.95 -9.98
CA GLY A 68 5.64 1.30 -11.11
C GLY A 68 4.35 2.00 -11.53
N VAL A 69 3.85 1.65 -12.69
CA VAL A 69 2.56 2.13 -13.19
C VAL A 69 1.61 0.94 -13.29
N THR A 70 0.46 1.05 -12.64
CA THR A 70 -0.62 0.07 -12.72
C THR A 70 -1.60 0.51 -13.78
N TYR A 71 -2.03 -0.40 -14.61
CA TYR A 71 -2.98 -0.10 -15.69
C TYR A 71 -3.92 -1.30 -15.90
N LYS A 72 -5.01 -1.04 -16.63
CA LYS A 72 -5.90 -2.10 -17.11
C LYS A 72 -5.46 -2.47 -18.52
N ASP A 73 -5.13 -3.73 -18.75
CA ASP A 73 -4.74 -4.19 -20.08
C ASP A 73 -5.93 -4.28 -21.04
N LYS A 74 -5.66 -4.61 -22.29
CA LYS A 74 -6.67 -4.70 -23.34
C LYS A 74 -7.76 -5.76 -23.05
N ASP A 75 -7.44 -6.75 -22.23
CA ASP A 75 -8.36 -7.82 -21.87
C ASP A 75 -9.13 -7.50 -20.57
N GLY A 76 -8.84 -6.39 -19.92
CA GLY A 76 -9.49 -5.95 -18.70
C GLY A 76 -8.82 -6.38 -17.41
N TYR A 77 -7.64 -6.98 -17.46
CA TYR A 77 -6.88 -7.39 -16.27
C TYR A 77 -5.99 -6.27 -15.77
N ILE A 78 -5.69 -6.32 -14.48
CA ILE A 78 -4.74 -5.40 -13.86
C ILE A 78 -3.32 -5.86 -14.15
N ALA A 79 -2.49 -4.97 -14.63
CA ALA A 79 -1.09 -5.21 -14.96
C ALA A 79 -0.20 -4.07 -14.45
N TYR A 80 1.09 -4.29 -14.44
CA TYR A 80 2.07 -3.29 -14.00
C TYR A 80 3.18 -3.13 -15.02
N HIS A 81 3.67 -1.89 -15.13
CA HIS A 81 4.97 -1.60 -15.72
C HIS A 81 5.98 -1.33 -14.62
N HIS A 82 7.18 -1.86 -14.76
CA HIS A 82 8.33 -1.41 -13.98
C HIS A 82 8.67 0.04 -14.34
N PRO A 83 9.45 0.75 -13.48
CA PRO A 83 9.94 2.09 -13.83
C PRO A 83 10.74 2.12 -15.14
N ASN A 84 11.34 1.00 -15.55
CA ASN A 84 12.06 0.86 -16.81
C ASN A 84 11.15 0.56 -18.01
N GLY A 85 9.84 0.46 -17.79
CA GLY A 85 8.86 0.19 -18.84
C GLY A 85 8.55 -1.27 -19.10
N GLU A 86 9.22 -2.21 -18.42
CA GLU A 86 8.92 -3.63 -18.57
C GLU A 86 7.71 -4.04 -17.76
N ASP A 87 6.85 -4.88 -18.34
CA ASP A 87 5.72 -5.47 -17.62
C ASP A 87 6.23 -6.49 -16.60
N VAL A 88 5.78 -6.37 -15.36
CA VAL A 88 6.24 -7.23 -14.28
C VAL A 88 5.30 -8.38 -14.05
N GLU A 89 4.02 -8.08 -13.93
CA GLU A 89 3.04 -9.03 -13.47
C GLU A 89 1.65 -8.66 -13.97
N ARG A 90 0.87 -9.67 -14.29
CA ARG A 90 -0.54 -9.54 -14.60
C ARG A 90 -1.34 -10.21 -13.50
N LYS A 91 -2.12 -9.45 -12.76
CA LYS A 91 -3.05 -10.03 -11.78
C LYS A 91 -4.26 -10.60 -12.48
N GLU A 92 -4.70 -11.76 -12.03
CA GLU A 92 -5.91 -12.40 -12.57
C GLU A 92 -7.19 -11.76 -11.99
N ILE A 93 -7.25 -10.43 -12.05
CA ILE A 93 -8.41 -9.65 -11.60
C ILE A 93 -8.99 -8.95 -12.82
N LEU A 94 -10.19 -9.33 -13.19
CA LEU A 94 -10.89 -8.72 -14.30
C LEU A 94 -11.70 -7.51 -13.83
N ILE A 95 -11.38 -6.34 -14.40
CA ILE A 95 -12.12 -5.10 -14.14
C ILE A 95 -13.16 -4.93 -15.24
N LYS A 96 -14.40 -4.98 -14.84
CA LYS A 96 -15.53 -4.79 -15.77
C LYS A 96 -16.01 -3.35 -15.81
#